data_44169673ba598e038f41381230178e91
#
_entry.id   44169673ba598e038f41381230178e91
#
_cell.length_a   1.000
_cell.length_b   1.000
_cell.length_c   1.000
_cell.angle_alpha   90.00
_cell.angle_beta   90.00
_cell.angle_gamma   90.00
#
_symmetry.space_group_name_H-M   'P 1'
#
loop_
_entity.id
_entity.type
_entity.pdbx_description
1 polymer ?
#
loop_
_entity_poly.entity_id
_entity_poly.type
_entity_poly.pdbx_seq_one_letter_code
_entity_poly.pdbx_strand_id
1 'polypeptide(L)'
;MKTKAIRLYGTNDLRLEEFELPEIGDDEILAKVVSDSICMSSHKLAVQGGAHKRVRHNLAQNQPIIGHEFCGVIEKVGAKWAGKFLPGDKFAIQPALNYPDDSGVPTLWAPGYSYEYIGGDATYIVIPKEVMEMDCLLEYRADNFFMGSLAEPVSCIVGAFNAQYHTKSGSYVHSMGIVEGGSLALLAGVGPMGLGAIDYAIHNKRKPSRLVVTDIDDKRLERAAQLLSVEEAKKNNVELHYVNTRETADPTEDRDPADRLKALNGGKLFDDVFVFAPVKPVVEMGDRLLGSDGCLNFFAGPTDTAFSAALNFYNVHYESHHLVGTSGGNTDDLKESIALMSKGQFDPSALITHVGGLNAVPETTISLDKIPGGKKLIYTHKNLPLTDIADFAQLGEKAPSDGPLNRAFWKTLAEITEKNKGLWCGEAETYLLKNAPDI
;
A
#
# COMPACT_ATOMS: atom_id res chain seq x y z
N MET A 1 -21.96 19.62 -9.92
CA MET A 1 -20.80 20.12 -9.11
C MET A 1 -19.55 19.94 -9.95
N LYS A 2 -18.66 20.94 -10.00
CA LYS A 2 -17.38 20.83 -10.70
C LYS A 2 -16.36 20.05 -9.88
N THR A 3 -15.57 19.21 -10.56
CA THR A 3 -14.43 18.49 -10.00
C THR A 3 -13.19 18.74 -10.86
N LYS A 4 -12.01 18.74 -10.23
CA LYS A 4 -10.72 18.59 -10.90
C LYS A 4 -10.23 17.18 -10.65
N ALA A 5 -9.84 16.46 -11.71
CA ALA A 5 -9.42 15.08 -11.58
C ALA A 5 -8.35 14.70 -12.60
N ILE A 6 -7.57 13.68 -12.28
CA ILE A 6 -6.63 13.07 -13.22
C ILE A 6 -7.34 11.92 -13.94
N ARG A 7 -7.43 12.05 -15.25
CA ARG A 7 -8.10 11.08 -16.14
C ARG A 7 -7.11 10.38 -17.06
N LEU A 8 -7.36 9.09 -17.30
CA LEU A 8 -6.57 8.27 -18.21
C LEU A 8 -7.13 8.37 -19.64
N TYR A 9 -6.31 8.82 -20.59
CA TYR A 9 -6.63 8.94 -22.00
C TYR A 9 -5.98 7.87 -22.88
N GLY A 10 -4.87 7.31 -22.43
CA GLY A 10 -4.10 6.31 -23.17
C GLY A 10 -2.81 5.93 -22.44
N THR A 11 -1.95 5.23 -23.13
CA THR A 11 -0.62 4.85 -22.62
C THR A 11 0.20 6.09 -22.29
N ASN A 12 0.58 6.27 -21.03
CA ASN A 12 1.29 7.43 -20.49
C ASN A 12 0.59 8.77 -20.76
N ASP A 13 -0.72 8.76 -20.94
CA ASP A 13 -1.51 9.97 -21.18
C ASP A 13 -2.49 10.17 -20.01
N LEU A 14 -2.02 10.85 -18.99
CA LEU A 14 -2.76 11.28 -17.81
C LEU A 14 -2.95 12.78 -17.85
N ARG A 15 -4.19 13.25 -17.69
CA ARG A 15 -4.51 14.68 -17.80
C ARG A 15 -5.26 15.17 -16.57
N LEU A 16 -4.84 16.31 -16.05
CA LEU A 16 -5.61 17.08 -15.06
C LEU A 16 -6.67 17.88 -15.80
N GLU A 17 -7.93 17.64 -15.47
CA GLU A 17 -9.09 18.29 -16.11
C GLU A 17 -10.08 18.79 -15.06
N GLU A 18 -10.85 19.83 -15.44
CA GLU A 18 -12.02 20.28 -14.71
C GLU A 18 -13.28 19.96 -15.53
N PHE A 19 -14.25 19.29 -14.90
CA PHE A 19 -15.52 18.93 -15.53
C PHE A 19 -16.66 18.85 -14.51
N GLU A 20 -17.89 18.79 -14.99
CA GLU A 20 -19.08 18.66 -14.13
C GLU A 20 -19.34 17.18 -13.80
N LEU A 21 -19.49 16.89 -12.50
CA LEU A 21 -20.00 15.59 -12.04
C LEU A 21 -21.52 15.51 -12.29
N PRO A 22 -22.06 14.33 -12.61
CA PRO A 22 -23.50 14.12 -12.65
C PRO A 22 -24.14 14.38 -11.27
N GLU A 23 -25.45 14.65 -11.26
CA GLU A 23 -26.21 14.62 -10.02
C GLU A 23 -26.33 13.17 -9.54
N ILE A 24 -26.19 12.97 -8.24
CA ILE A 24 -26.27 11.64 -7.65
C ILE A 24 -27.69 11.10 -7.64
N GLY A 25 -27.84 9.81 -7.94
CA GLY A 25 -29.06 9.05 -7.75
C GLY A 25 -29.31 8.69 -6.28
N ASP A 26 -30.43 8.01 -6.04
CA ASP A 26 -30.82 7.57 -4.69
C ASP A 26 -29.86 6.54 -4.08
N ASP A 27 -29.13 5.82 -4.89
CA ASP A 27 -28.19 4.75 -4.50
C ASP A 27 -26.71 5.14 -4.62
N GLU A 28 -26.42 6.42 -4.78
CA GLU A 28 -25.07 6.98 -4.91
C GLU A 28 -24.73 7.96 -3.80
N ILE A 29 -23.45 8.30 -3.66
CA ILE A 29 -22.94 9.26 -2.69
C ILE A 29 -22.02 10.26 -3.39
N LEU A 30 -22.18 11.55 -3.13
CA LEU A 30 -21.21 12.59 -3.50
C LEU A 30 -20.20 12.73 -2.37
N ALA A 31 -18.93 12.71 -2.70
CA ALA A 31 -17.86 12.84 -1.69
C ALA A 31 -16.74 13.77 -2.16
N LYS A 32 -16.09 14.41 -1.20
CA LYS A 32 -14.86 15.17 -1.34
C LYS A 32 -13.69 14.26 -1.00
N VAL A 33 -12.76 14.05 -1.92
CA VAL A 33 -11.49 13.37 -1.63
C VAL A 33 -10.55 14.38 -1.01
N VAL A 34 -9.83 14.01 0.04
CA VAL A 34 -8.85 14.88 0.71
C VAL A 34 -7.43 14.39 0.47
N SER A 35 -7.22 13.10 0.58
CA SER A 35 -5.91 12.48 0.32
C SER A 35 -6.04 11.20 -0.50
N ASP A 36 -5.04 10.95 -1.34
CA ASP A 36 -4.80 9.69 -2.05
C ASP A 36 -3.32 9.31 -1.88
N SER A 37 -2.95 8.08 -2.19
CA SER A 37 -1.55 7.71 -2.27
C SER A 37 -1.24 6.97 -3.57
N ILE A 38 -0.16 7.39 -4.25
CA ILE A 38 0.18 6.81 -5.56
C ILE A 38 0.79 5.43 -5.39
N CYS A 39 0.22 4.45 -6.08
CA CYS A 39 0.60 3.05 -6.07
C CYS A 39 1.28 2.62 -7.37
N MET A 40 2.16 1.62 -7.30
CA MET A 40 2.74 0.99 -8.50
C MET A 40 1.68 0.40 -9.43
N SER A 41 0.50 0.04 -8.92
CA SER A 41 -0.61 -0.41 -9.78
C SER A 41 -1.22 0.73 -10.60
N SER A 42 -1.21 1.97 -10.09
CA SER A 42 -1.58 3.17 -10.89
C SER A 42 -0.54 3.45 -11.98
N HIS A 43 0.75 3.27 -11.68
CA HIS A 43 1.81 3.33 -12.71
C HIS A 43 1.60 2.27 -13.81
N LYS A 44 1.31 1.02 -13.45
CA LYS A 44 1.01 -0.04 -14.43
C LYS A 44 -0.21 0.30 -15.28
N LEU A 45 -1.26 0.87 -14.68
CA LEU A 45 -2.42 1.38 -15.40
C LEU A 45 -2.04 2.45 -16.43
N ALA A 46 -1.22 3.43 -16.04
CA ALA A 46 -0.76 4.49 -16.92
C ALA A 46 0.07 3.96 -18.10
N VAL A 47 1.00 3.03 -17.85
CA VAL A 47 1.87 2.43 -18.87
C VAL A 47 1.07 1.53 -19.83
N GLN A 48 0.10 0.78 -19.34
CA GLN A 48 -0.71 -0.13 -20.16
C GLN A 48 -1.89 0.58 -20.87
N GLY A 49 -2.35 1.70 -20.33
CA GLY A 49 -3.49 2.44 -20.87
C GLY A 49 -4.72 1.56 -21.05
N GLY A 50 -5.35 1.62 -22.20
CA GLY A 50 -6.55 0.84 -22.53
C GLY A 50 -6.37 -0.69 -22.54
N ALA A 51 -5.15 -1.19 -22.56
CA ALA A 51 -4.86 -2.62 -22.48
C ALA A 51 -4.84 -3.16 -21.03
N HIS A 52 -4.91 -2.29 -20.03
CA HIS A 52 -4.92 -2.72 -18.63
C HIS A 52 -6.22 -3.49 -18.30
N LYS A 53 -6.08 -4.64 -17.64
CA LYS A 53 -7.16 -5.60 -17.33
C LYS A 53 -8.38 -5.03 -16.58
N ARG A 54 -8.22 -3.89 -15.90
CA ARG A 54 -9.29 -3.21 -15.13
C ARG A 54 -9.95 -2.08 -15.91
N VAL A 55 -9.45 -1.70 -17.09
CA VAL A 55 -10.07 -0.68 -17.92
C VAL A 55 -11.34 -1.26 -18.57
N ARG A 56 -12.48 -0.67 -18.23
CA ARG A 56 -13.81 -1.23 -18.57
C ARG A 56 -14.26 -0.90 -20.00
N HIS A 57 -13.88 0.29 -20.50
CA HIS A 57 -14.43 0.88 -21.72
C HIS A 57 -13.34 1.41 -22.62
N ASN A 58 -13.75 1.75 -23.85
CA ASN A 58 -12.88 2.48 -24.76
C ASN A 58 -12.53 3.86 -24.18
N LEU A 59 -11.25 4.11 -23.94
CA LEU A 59 -10.76 5.37 -23.37
C LEU A 59 -11.08 6.61 -24.21
N ALA A 60 -11.35 6.46 -25.52
CA ALA A 60 -11.79 7.57 -26.35
C ALA A 60 -13.19 8.10 -25.98
N GLN A 61 -13.99 7.28 -25.30
CA GLN A 61 -15.37 7.60 -24.92
C GLN A 61 -15.51 7.82 -23.42
N ASN A 62 -14.84 7.01 -22.61
CA ASN A 62 -15.01 6.98 -21.16
C ASN A 62 -13.63 6.95 -20.50
N GLN A 63 -13.16 8.09 -20.01
CA GLN A 63 -11.87 8.26 -19.35
C GLN A 63 -12.05 8.06 -17.84
N PRO A 64 -11.53 6.99 -17.23
CA PRO A 64 -11.64 6.80 -15.78
C PRO A 64 -10.79 7.81 -15.03
N ILE A 65 -11.26 8.20 -13.84
CA ILE A 65 -10.44 8.87 -12.83
C ILE A 65 -9.51 7.81 -12.23
N ILE A 66 -8.22 8.14 -12.08
CA ILE A 66 -7.23 7.24 -11.48
C ILE A 66 -7.09 7.46 -9.97
N GLY A 67 -6.26 6.65 -9.29
CA GLY A 67 -6.08 6.68 -7.82
C GLY A 67 -7.07 5.77 -7.10
N HIS A 68 -6.58 4.94 -6.20
CA HIS A 68 -7.42 3.91 -5.54
C HIS A 68 -7.10 3.70 -4.05
N GLU A 69 -6.21 4.51 -3.48
CA GLU A 69 -5.81 4.48 -2.08
C GLU A 69 -6.24 5.80 -1.41
N PHE A 70 -7.53 6.06 -1.29
CA PHE A 70 -8.00 7.40 -0.93
C PHE A 70 -8.97 7.47 0.25
N CYS A 71 -8.98 8.64 0.87
CA CYS A 71 -9.81 9.01 2.00
C CYS A 71 -10.40 10.41 1.79
N GLY A 72 -11.57 10.64 2.33
CA GLY A 72 -12.25 11.92 2.17
C GLY A 72 -13.43 12.10 3.09
N VAL A 73 -14.32 13.02 2.71
CA VAL A 73 -15.52 13.41 3.46
C VAL A 73 -16.74 13.27 2.56
N ILE A 74 -17.81 12.74 3.10
CA ILE A 74 -19.10 12.63 2.42
C ILE A 74 -19.76 14.01 2.37
N GLU A 75 -20.18 14.44 1.19
CA GLU A 75 -20.84 15.73 0.95
C GLU A 75 -22.37 15.59 0.85
N LYS A 76 -22.85 14.56 0.16
CA LYS A 76 -24.29 14.29 -0.03
C LYS A 76 -24.54 12.81 -0.15
N VAL A 77 -25.62 12.33 0.44
CA VAL A 77 -26.00 10.92 0.47
C VAL A 77 -27.33 10.73 -0.25
N GLY A 78 -27.39 9.75 -1.16
CA GLY A 78 -28.63 9.31 -1.79
C GLY A 78 -29.59 8.68 -0.79
N ALA A 79 -30.89 8.73 -1.05
CA ALA A 79 -31.94 8.34 -0.12
C ALA A 79 -31.80 6.90 0.42
N LYS A 80 -31.31 5.97 -0.40
CA LYS A 80 -31.09 4.56 -0.04
C LYS A 80 -30.07 4.39 1.10
N TRP A 81 -29.10 5.30 1.23
CA TRP A 81 -27.97 5.17 2.17
C TRP A 81 -28.03 6.17 3.35
N ALA A 82 -29.05 7.03 3.42
CA ALA A 82 -29.21 8.06 4.47
C ALA A 82 -29.29 7.50 5.90
N GLY A 83 -29.59 6.22 6.08
CA GLY A 83 -29.54 5.55 7.39
C GLY A 83 -28.18 4.98 7.78
N LYS A 84 -27.20 4.96 6.86
CA LYS A 84 -25.87 4.38 7.07
C LYS A 84 -24.77 5.42 7.09
N PHE A 85 -24.88 6.47 6.29
CA PHE A 85 -23.90 7.54 6.16
C PHE A 85 -24.55 8.90 6.26
N LEU A 86 -23.78 9.89 6.73
CA LEU A 86 -24.21 11.29 6.86
C LEU A 86 -23.22 12.23 6.15
N PRO A 87 -23.67 13.37 5.63
CA PRO A 87 -22.76 14.45 5.23
C PRO A 87 -21.83 14.82 6.39
N GLY A 88 -20.52 14.94 6.10
CA GLY A 88 -19.48 15.17 7.09
C GLY A 88 -18.78 13.93 7.60
N ASP A 89 -19.32 12.72 7.39
CA ASP A 89 -18.62 11.48 7.73
C ASP A 89 -17.36 11.33 6.88
N LYS A 90 -16.26 10.92 7.50
CA LYS A 90 -15.05 10.54 6.78
C LYS A 90 -15.15 9.08 6.32
N PHE A 91 -14.52 8.77 5.22
CA PHE A 91 -14.53 7.43 4.66
C PHE A 91 -13.16 6.97 4.20
N ALA A 92 -12.96 5.65 4.19
CA ALA A 92 -11.95 4.93 3.42
C ALA A 92 -12.66 3.95 2.48
N ILE A 93 -11.98 3.51 1.43
CA ILE A 93 -12.60 2.69 0.39
C ILE A 93 -11.80 1.41 0.11
N GLN A 94 -12.52 0.29 -0.09
CA GLN A 94 -11.95 -0.93 -0.67
C GLN A 94 -12.19 -0.92 -2.18
N PRO A 95 -11.13 -0.78 -3.00
CA PRO A 95 -11.31 -0.70 -4.46
C PRO A 95 -11.56 -2.05 -5.12
N ALA A 96 -11.21 -3.17 -4.49
CA ALA A 96 -11.42 -4.51 -5.03
C ALA A 96 -12.87 -4.96 -4.81
N LEU A 97 -13.79 -4.44 -5.63
CA LEU A 97 -15.23 -4.65 -5.46
C LEU A 97 -15.65 -6.12 -5.73
N ASN A 98 -15.04 -6.77 -6.73
CA ASN A 98 -15.50 -8.06 -7.25
C ASN A 98 -17.00 -8.05 -7.63
N TYR A 99 -17.52 -6.89 -8.07
CA TYR A 99 -18.90 -6.70 -8.44
C TYR A 99 -19.27 -7.61 -9.62
N PRO A 100 -20.36 -8.39 -9.55
CA PRO A 100 -20.71 -9.30 -10.63
C PRO A 100 -21.21 -8.55 -11.87
N ASP A 101 -20.94 -9.10 -13.04
CA ASP A 101 -21.58 -8.68 -14.29
C ASP A 101 -23.03 -9.23 -14.37
N ASP A 102 -23.71 -8.94 -15.49
CA ASP A 102 -25.10 -9.38 -15.73
C ASP A 102 -25.26 -10.91 -15.75
N SER A 103 -24.18 -11.67 -15.90
CA SER A 103 -24.17 -13.14 -15.84
C SER A 103 -23.87 -13.68 -14.43
N GLY A 104 -23.61 -12.80 -13.46
CA GLY A 104 -23.25 -13.14 -12.08
C GLY A 104 -21.78 -13.49 -11.90
N VAL A 105 -20.92 -13.24 -12.90
CA VAL A 105 -19.49 -13.49 -12.80
C VAL A 105 -18.78 -12.26 -12.20
N PRO A 106 -17.95 -12.43 -11.15
CA PRO A 106 -17.20 -11.34 -10.57
C PRO A 106 -16.29 -10.65 -11.60
N THR A 107 -16.36 -9.33 -11.66
CA THR A 107 -15.53 -8.52 -12.56
C THR A 107 -14.29 -8.00 -11.83
N LEU A 108 -13.34 -7.44 -12.61
CA LEU A 108 -12.20 -6.72 -12.09
C LEU A 108 -12.43 -5.19 -11.96
N TRP A 109 -13.67 -4.73 -12.11
CA TRP A 109 -14.00 -3.31 -12.04
C TRP A 109 -13.69 -2.74 -10.66
N ALA A 110 -13.07 -1.57 -10.64
CA ALA A 110 -12.59 -0.96 -9.42
C ALA A 110 -12.54 0.58 -9.53
N PRO A 111 -12.86 1.30 -8.45
CA PRO A 111 -12.52 2.72 -8.31
C PRO A 111 -11.06 2.98 -8.63
N GLY A 112 -10.78 4.08 -9.32
CA GLY A 112 -9.43 4.43 -9.75
C GLY A 112 -8.90 3.69 -10.98
N TYR A 113 -9.73 2.86 -11.63
CA TYR A 113 -9.37 2.08 -12.82
C TYR A 113 -10.47 2.03 -13.88
N SER A 114 -11.72 1.89 -13.45
CA SER A 114 -12.81 1.45 -14.32
C SER A 114 -13.94 2.45 -14.48
N TYR A 115 -14.02 3.45 -13.63
CA TYR A 115 -15.16 4.34 -13.52
C TYR A 115 -14.80 5.78 -13.86
N GLU A 116 -15.71 6.50 -14.52
CA GLU A 116 -15.53 7.88 -14.99
C GLU A 116 -15.57 8.92 -13.86
N TYR A 117 -16.28 8.62 -12.77
CA TYR A 117 -16.61 9.59 -11.73
C TYR A 117 -16.12 9.20 -10.34
N ILE A 118 -15.34 8.11 -10.22
CA ILE A 118 -14.71 7.72 -8.95
C ILE A 118 -13.26 7.26 -9.14
N GLY A 119 -12.40 7.90 -8.38
CA GLY A 119 -10.98 7.62 -8.21
C GLY A 119 -10.39 8.60 -7.22
N GLY A 120 -9.26 8.25 -6.60
CA GLY A 120 -8.64 9.03 -5.54
C GLY A 120 -8.00 10.32 -6.00
N ASP A 121 -7.55 10.37 -7.25
CA ASP A 121 -6.90 11.55 -7.82
C ASP A 121 -7.93 12.56 -8.37
N ALA A 122 -8.84 12.97 -7.51
CA ALA A 122 -9.89 13.95 -7.81
C ALA A 122 -10.23 14.81 -6.59
N THR A 123 -10.80 15.99 -6.82
CA THR A 123 -11.31 16.85 -5.73
C THR A 123 -12.66 16.37 -5.19
N TYR A 124 -13.56 16.01 -6.10
CA TYR A 124 -14.89 15.47 -5.79
C TYR A 124 -15.18 14.27 -6.69
N ILE A 125 -15.95 13.33 -6.16
CA ILE A 125 -16.30 12.08 -6.82
C ILE A 125 -17.76 11.71 -6.57
N VAL A 126 -18.31 10.89 -7.46
CA VAL A 126 -19.55 10.17 -7.21
C VAL A 126 -19.22 8.71 -6.91
N ILE A 127 -19.52 8.27 -5.70
CA ILE A 127 -19.38 6.88 -5.28
C ILE A 127 -20.58 6.11 -5.80
N PRO A 128 -20.38 5.14 -6.72
CA PRO A 128 -21.46 4.46 -7.40
C PRO A 128 -22.06 3.35 -6.53
N LYS A 129 -23.26 2.90 -6.93
CA LYS A 129 -23.98 1.83 -6.24
C LYS A 129 -23.17 0.54 -6.04
N GLU A 130 -22.29 0.21 -6.98
CA GLU A 130 -21.45 -1.00 -6.92
C GLU A 130 -20.53 -1.01 -5.68
N VAL A 131 -19.96 0.12 -5.32
CA VAL A 131 -19.16 0.28 -4.10
C VAL A 131 -20.02 0.07 -2.87
N MET A 132 -21.23 0.63 -2.90
CA MET A 132 -22.17 0.60 -1.77
C MET A 132 -22.78 -0.79 -1.56
N GLU A 133 -23.15 -1.47 -2.62
CA GLU A 133 -23.76 -2.81 -2.59
C GLU A 133 -22.76 -3.90 -2.17
N MET A 134 -21.47 -3.68 -2.45
CA MET A 134 -20.40 -4.58 -2.01
C MET A 134 -19.85 -4.24 -0.63
N ASP A 135 -20.47 -3.31 0.10
CA ASP A 135 -20.03 -2.83 1.44
C ASP A 135 -18.58 -2.34 1.47
N CYS A 136 -18.11 -1.77 0.35
CA CYS A 136 -16.74 -1.35 0.15
C CYS A 136 -16.45 0.10 0.55
N LEU A 137 -17.46 0.89 0.93
CA LEU A 137 -17.31 2.19 1.57
C LEU A 137 -17.36 2.01 3.09
N LEU A 138 -16.27 2.34 3.77
CA LEU A 138 -16.14 2.19 5.22
C LEU A 138 -16.05 3.53 5.92
N GLU A 139 -16.72 3.67 7.06
CA GLU A 139 -16.57 4.81 7.94
C GLU A 139 -15.14 4.86 8.49
N TYR A 140 -14.55 6.06 8.49
CA TYR A 140 -13.23 6.36 9.01
C TYR A 140 -13.33 7.48 10.06
N ARG A 141 -12.81 7.28 11.27
CA ARG A 141 -13.06 8.18 12.42
C ARG A 141 -11.84 8.90 12.96
N ALA A 142 -10.62 8.62 12.45
CA ALA A 142 -9.44 9.33 12.94
C ALA A 142 -9.40 10.78 12.46
N ASP A 143 -8.63 11.63 13.15
CA ASP A 143 -8.58 13.07 12.88
C ASP A 143 -7.87 13.42 11.56
N ASN A 144 -6.88 12.63 11.17
CA ASN A 144 -6.12 12.80 9.92
C ASN A 144 -6.76 12.07 8.74
N PHE A 145 -6.34 12.39 7.50
CA PHE A 145 -6.81 11.73 6.27
C PHE A 145 -5.78 10.76 5.70
N PHE A 146 -4.48 11.02 5.91
CA PHE A 146 -3.43 10.20 5.33
C PHE A 146 -3.47 8.73 5.79
N MET A 147 -3.83 8.48 7.04
CA MET A 147 -4.01 7.10 7.51
C MET A 147 -5.21 6.42 6.83
N GLY A 148 -6.27 7.18 6.55
CA GLY A 148 -7.44 6.67 5.84
C GLY A 148 -7.14 6.28 4.40
N SER A 149 -6.32 7.05 3.68
CA SER A 149 -5.86 6.68 2.34
C SER A 149 -4.87 5.52 2.36
N LEU A 150 -4.04 5.41 3.41
CA LEU A 150 -3.13 4.28 3.57
C LEU A 150 -3.81 3.01 4.15
N ALA A 151 -5.09 3.07 4.49
CA ALA A 151 -5.83 1.89 4.95
C ALA A 151 -5.89 0.80 3.87
N GLU A 152 -5.98 1.19 2.58
CA GLU A 152 -5.97 0.24 1.47
C GLU A 152 -4.64 -0.53 1.38
N PRO A 153 -3.46 0.11 1.24
CA PRO A 153 -2.21 -0.64 1.20
C PRO A 153 -1.92 -1.44 2.47
N VAL A 154 -2.33 -0.95 3.64
CA VAL A 154 -2.24 -1.74 4.88
C VAL A 154 -3.16 -2.96 4.81
N SER A 155 -4.35 -2.85 4.23
CA SER A 155 -5.25 -4.00 4.03
C SER A 155 -4.64 -5.08 3.13
N CYS A 156 -3.80 -4.69 2.16
CA CYS A 156 -3.08 -5.66 1.34
C CYS A 156 -2.09 -6.49 2.16
N ILE A 157 -1.43 -5.86 3.16
CA ILE A 157 -0.52 -6.54 4.09
C ILE A 157 -1.33 -7.49 4.99
N VAL A 158 -2.38 -6.98 5.62
CA VAL A 158 -3.30 -7.77 6.47
C VAL A 158 -3.81 -9.00 5.71
N GLY A 159 -4.33 -8.79 4.50
CA GLY A 159 -4.84 -9.86 3.66
C GLY A 159 -3.78 -10.90 3.28
N ALA A 160 -2.53 -10.47 3.05
CA ALA A 160 -1.44 -11.38 2.76
C ALA A 160 -1.11 -12.28 3.97
N PHE A 161 -1.09 -11.73 5.18
CA PHE A 161 -0.90 -12.51 6.40
C PHE A 161 -2.09 -13.43 6.68
N ASN A 162 -3.32 -12.96 6.49
CA ASN A 162 -4.53 -13.75 6.67
C ASN A 162 -4.66 -14.88 5.64
N ALA A 163 -4.11 -14.70 4.44
CA ALA A 163 -4.15 -15.70 3.36
C ALA A 163 -3.11 -16.82 3.51
N GLN A 164 -2.09 -16.67 4.36
CA GLN A 164 -1.21 -17.78 4.72
C GLN A 164 -2.04 -18.92 5.28
N TYR A 165 -1.61 -20.15 5.06
CA TYR A 165 -2.27 -21.31 5.67
C TYR A 165 -1.29 -22.46 5.91
N HIS A 166 -1.62 -23.26 6.90
CA HIS A 166 -0.91 -24.44 7.32
C HIS A 166 -1.89 -25.60 7.52
N THR A 167 -1.41 -26.82 7.45
CA THR A 167 -2.22 -28.01 7.68
C THR A 167 -1.78 -28.76 8.92
N LYS A 168 -2.62 -29.65 9.40
CA LYS A 168 -2.27 -30.57 10.46
C LYS A 168 -1.91 -31.92 9.84
N SER A 169 -0.81 -32.53 10.21
CA SER A 169 -0.41 -33.85 9.70
C SER A 169 -1.60 -34.83 9.72
N GLY A 170 -1.90 -35.44 8.59
CA GLY A 170 -3.03 -36.35 8.40
C GLY A 170 -4.39 -35.66 8.27
N SER A 171 -4.44 -34.33 8.11
CA SER A 171 -5.68 -33.55 7.92
C SER A 171 -5.57 -32.64 6.71
N TYR A 172 -6.71 -32.38 6.04
CA TYR A 172 -6.83 -31.40 4.97
C TYR A 172 -7.48 -30.10 5.45
N VAL A 173 -7.62 -29.92 6.76
CA VAL A 173 -8.18 -28.69 7.35
C VAL A 173 -7.08 -27.64 7.42
N HIS A 174 -7.33 -26.48 6.81
CA HIS A 174 -6.41 -25.36 6.81
C HIS A 174 -6.55 -24.54 8.09
N SER A 175 -5.43 -24.22 8.72
CA SER A 175 -5.30 -23.20 9.75
C SER A 175 -4.83 -21.91 9.09
N MET A 176 -5.70 -20.93 8.94
CA MET A 176 -5.38 -19.68 8.25
C MET A 176 -4.48 -18.77 9.08
N GLY A 177 -3.66 -17.98 8.39
CA GLY A 177 -2.68 -17.04 8.96
C GLY A 177 -1.31 -17.69 9.16
N ILE A 178 -0.29 -16.88 9.46
CA ILE A 178 1.07 -17.35 9.76
C ILE A 178 1.10 -18.28 11.00
N VAL A 179 2.15 -19.07 11.16
CA VAL A 179 2.33 -19.89 12.37
C VAL A 179 2.57 -18.97 13.58
N GLU A 180 1.66 -18.99 14.55
CA GLU A 180 1.83 -18.21 15.78
C GLU A 180 3.03 -18.73 16.59
N GLY A 181 3.96 -17.83 16.93
CA GLY A 181 5.21 -18.18 17.58
C GLY A 181 6.21 -18.92 16.68
N GLY A 182 5.89 -19.09 15.39
CA GLY A 182 6.77 -19.67 14.40
C GLY A 182 7.87 -18.73 13.91
N SER A 183 8.44 -19.05 12.76
CA SER A 183 9.50 -18.28 12.11
C SER A 183 9.03 -17.72 10.76
N LEU A 184 9.29 -16.43 10.53
CA LEU A 184 8.89 -15.71 9.33
C LEU A 184 10.10 -15.07 8.64
N ALA A 185 10.21 -15.26 7.33
CA ALA A 185 11.18 -14.54 6.49
C ALA A 185 10.47 -13.57 5.52
N LEU A 186 10.91 -12.31 5.50
CA LEU A 186 10.47 -11.29 4.54
C LEU A 186 11.60 -11.00 3.56
N LEU A 187 11.50 -11.54 2.34
CA LEU A 187 12.55 -11.45 1.33
C LEU A 187 12.36 -10.20 0.45
N ALA A 188 13.45 -9.42 0.28
CA ALA A 188 13.42 -8.07 -0.30
C ALA A 188 12.39 -7.16 0.42
N GLY A 189 12.35 -7.26 1.75
CA GLY A 189 11.27 -6.80 2.62
C GLY A 189 11.45 -5.41 3.21
N VAL A 190 12.28 -4.50 2.64
CA VAL A 190 12.44 -3.13 3.19
C VAL A 190 11.89 -2.03 2.26
N GLY A 191 11.11 -2.41 1.26
CA GLY A 191 10.26 -1.47 0.52
C GLY A 191 9.05 -1.02 1.38
N PRO A 192 8.21 -0.08 0.91
CA PRO A 192 7.10 0.42 1.70
C PRO A 192 6.16 -0.70 2.19
N MET A 193 5.78 -1.63 1.33
CA MET A 193 4.93 -2.75 1.74
C MET A 193 5.64 -3.71 2.69
N GLY A 194 6.96 -3.91 2.52
CA GLY A 194 7.76 -4.70 3.45
C GLY A 194 7.90 -4.04 4.82
N LEU A 195 8.13 -2.72 4.89
CA LEU A 195 8.12 -1.98 6.17
C LEU A 195 6.80 -2.17 6.91
N GLY A 196 5.67 -2.06 6.20
CA GLY A 196 4.37 -2.35 6.79
C GLY A 196 4.22 -3.81 7.24
N ALA A 197 4.77 -4.77 6.48
CA ALA A 197 4.75 -6.19 6.90
C ALA A 197 5.60 -6.45 8.15
N ILE A 198 6.74 -5.74 8.32
CA ILE A 198 7.55 -5.80 9.53
C ILE A 198 6.76 -5.24 10.72
N ASP A 199 6.16 -4.07 10.57
CA ASP A 199 5.33 -3.43 11.61
C ASP A 199 4.17 -4.35 12.02
N TYR A 200 3.43 -4.88 11.05
CA TYR A 200 2.33 -5.82 11.29
C TYR A 200 2.81 -7.10 11.99
N ALA A 201 3.93 -7.69 11.57
CA ALA A 201 4.49 -8.88 12.19
C ALA A 201 4.90 -8.66 13.65
N ILE A 202 5.38 -7.46 14.01
CA ILE A 202 5.78 -7.09 15.37
C ILE A 202 4.56 -6.85 16.27
N HIS A 203 3.52 -6.15 15.77
CA HIS A 203 2.46 -5.61 16.62
C HIS A 203 1.13 -6.36 16.55
N ASN A 204 0.95 -7.26 15.57
CA ASN A 204 -0.26 -8.06 15.47
C ASN A 204 -0.38 -9.06 16.64
N LYS A 205 -1.60 -9.56 16.86
CA LYS A 205 -1.86 -10.60 17.88
C LYS A 205 -1.20 -11.93 17.51
N ARG A 206 -1.37 -12.37 16.25
CA ARG A 206 -0.71 -13.57 15.72
C ARG A 206 0.63 -13.16 15.12
N LYS A 207 1.70 -13.35 15.86
CA LYS A 207 3.04 -12.92 15.47
C LYS A 207 4.05 -14.08 15.49
N PRO A 208 5.12 -13.98 14.69
CA PRO A 208 6.21 -14.94 14.76
C PRO A 208 7.02 -14.75 16.06
N SER A 209 7.71 -15.78 16.52
CA SER A 209 8.75 -15.63 17.54
C SER A 209 10.06 -15.11 16.95
N ARG A 210 10.30 -15.40 15.66
CA ARG A 210 11.49 -14.95 14.92
C ARG A 210 11.10 -14.38 13.58
N LEU A 211 11.64 -13.20 13.27
CA LEU A 211 11.42 -12.46 12.03
C LEU A 211 12.77 -12.14 11.38
N VAL A 212 13.00 -12.63 10.17
CA VAL A 212 14.20 -12.32 9.37
C VAL A 212 13.80 -11.50 8.16
N VAL A 213 14.36 -10.31 8.02
CA VAL A 213 14.08 -9.37 6.93
C VAL A 213 15.32 -9.21 6.07
N THR A 214 15.17 -9.33 4.77
CA THR A 214 16.30 -9.22 3.84
C THR A 214 16.14 -8.09 2.83
N ASP A 215 17.27 -7.54 2.40
CA ASP A 215 17.42 -6.70 1.22
C ASP A 215 18.89 -6.79 0.73
N ILE A 216 19.18 -6.15 -0.38
CA ILE A 216 20.54 -6.01 -0.94
C ILE A 216 21.12 -4.60 -0.75
N ASP A 217 20.38 -3.68 -0.17
CA ASP A 217 20.74 -2.28 0.05
C ASP A 217 20.89 -1.98 1.54
N ASP A 218 22.12 -1.71 1.98
CA ASP A 218 22.44 -1.45 3.39
C ASP A 218 21.73 -0.21 3.92
N LYS A 219 21.61 0.88 3.12
CA LYS A 219 20.95 2.10 3.56
C LYS A 219 19.46 1.89 3.81
N ARG A 220 18.82 1.05 2.98
CA ARG A 220 17.41 0.71 3.17
C ARG A 220 17.22 -0.19 4.40
N LEU A 221 18.13 -1.13 4.65
CA LEU A 221 18.14 -1.96 5.86
C LEU A 221 18.37 -1.13 7.11
N GLU A 222 19.34 -0.20 7.08
CA GLU A 222 19.60 0.72 8.18
C GLU A 222 18.39 1.60 8.49
N ARG A 223 17.74 2.16 7.46
CA ARG A 223 16.51 2.92 7.63
C ARG A 223 15.40 2.07 8.24
N ALA A 224 15.21 0.85 7.76
CA ALA A 224 14.22 -0.06 8.33
C ALA A 224 14.48 -0.35 9.81
N ALA A 225 15.75 -0.61 10.18
CA ALA A 225 16.16 -0.85 11.57
C ALA A 225 16.02 0.39 12.48
N GLN A 226 16.12 1.60 11.92
CA GLN A 226 15.87 2.85 12.66
C GLN A 226 14.37 3.05 12.94
N LEU A 227 13.51 2.70 11.98
CA LEU A 227 12.05 2.88 12.09
C LEU A 227 11.40 1.77 12.93
N LEU A 228 11.81 0.54 12.73
CA LEU A 228 11.28 -0.68 13.33
C LEU A 228 12.44 -1.44 13.98
N SER A 229 12.82 -1.00 15.18
CA SER A 229 14.06 -1.46 15.80
C SER A 229 13.97 -2.88 16.36
N VAL A 230 15.13 -3.53 16.45
CA VAL A 230 15.27 -4.86 17.10
C VAL A 230 14.80 -4.79 18.56
N GLU A 231 15.06 -3.68 19.25
CA GLU A 231 14.62 -3.43 20.63
C GLU A 231 13.10 -3.36 20.75
N GLU A 232 12.43 -2.72 19.78
CA GLU A 232 10.96 -2.66 19.74
C GLU A 232 10.36 -4.02 19.46
N ALA A 233 10.89 -4.75 18.50
CA ALA A 233 10.48 -6.12 18.20
C ALA A 233 10.64 -7.03 19.44
N LYS A 234 11.77 -6.92 20.16
CA LYS A 234 12.02 -7.69 21.39
C LYS A 234 11.02 -7.39 22.49
N LYS A 235 10.61 -6.13 22.68
CA LYS A 235 9.53 -5.77 23.63
C LYS A 235 8.21 -6.44 23.30
N ASN A 236 7.98 -6.73 22.01
CA ASN A 236 6.82 -7.44 21.51
C ASN A 236 7.01 -8.97 21.42
N ASN A 237 8.08 -9.52 21.99
CA ASN A 237 8.46 -10.94 21.97
C ASN A 237 8.76 -11.48 20.56
N VAL A 238 9.30 -10.64 19.67
CA VAL A 238 9.76 -11.02 18.33
C VAL A 238 11.27 -10.83 18.25
N GLU A 239 12.00 -11.89 17.91
CA GLU A 239 13.44 -11.83 17.60
C GLU A 239 13.61 -11.37 16.15
N LEU A 240 13.99 -10.11 15.93
CA LEU A 240 14.11 -9.49 14.61
C LEU A 240 15.56 -9.45 14.14
N HIS A 241 15.79 -9.85 12.87
CA HIS A 241 17.08 -9.75 12.20
C HIS A 241 16.93 -9.04 10.86
N TYR A 242 17.81 -8.06 10.58
CA TYR A 242 17.97 -7.43 9.26
C TYR A 242 19.23 -7.97 8.61
N VAL A 243 19.12 -8.46 7.37
CA VAL A 243 20.20 -9.18 6.67
C VAL A 243 20.38 -8.66 5.25
N ASN A 244 21.59 -8.20 4.94
CA ASN A 244 21.98 -7.96 3.55
C ASN A 244 22.30 -9.30 2.87
N THR A 245 21.59 -9.61 1.78
CA THR A 245 21.78 -10.86 1.01
C THR A 245 22.62 -10.68 -0.25
N ARG A 246 23.23 -9.50 -0.44
CA ARG A 246 24.21 -9.31 -1.53
C ARG A 246 25.37 -10.27 -1.37
N GLU A 247 25.84 -10.81 -2.47
CA GLU A 247 27.09 -11.59 -2.49
C GLU A 247 28.24 -10.70 -1.96
N THR A 248 28.98 -11.22 -1.00
CA THR A 248 30.15 -10.51 -0.46
C THR A 248 31.37 -10.85 -1.29
N ALA A 249 32.29 -9.87 -1.46
CA ALA A 249 33.58 -10.10 -2.12
C ALA A 249 34.55 -10.94 -1.23
N ASP A 250 34.16 -11.28 -0.01
CA ASP A 250 34.95 -12.07 0.93
C ASP A 250 34.66 -13.59 0.73
N PRO A 251 35.63 -14.36 0.22
CA PRO A 251 35.46 -15.79 0.00
C PRO A 251 35.23 -16.60 1.31
N THR A 252 35.53 -16.01 2.46
CA THR A 252 35.28 -16.64 3.78
C THR A 252 33.81 -16.48 4.23
N GLU A 253 33.10 -15.52 3.65
CA GLU A 253 31.69 -15.26 3.87
C GLU A 253 30.78 -15.76 2.72
N ASP A 254 31.36 -16.39 1.69
CA ASP A 254 30.66 -16.88 0.49
C ASP A 254 29.81 -18.13 0.80
N ARG A 255 28.93 -17.97 1.79
CA ARG A 255 27.84 -18.94 2.02
C ARG A 255 26.62 -18.52 1.24
N ASP A 256 25.92 -19.48 0.64
CA ASP A 256 24.61 -19.26 0.06
C ASP A 256 23.75 -18.44 1.03
N PRO A 257 23.14 -17.31 0.60
CA PRO A 257 22.27 -16.52 1.44
C PRO A 257 21.21 -17.34 2.20
N ALA A 258 20.65 -18.39 1.58
CA ALA A 258 19.69 -19.27 2.24
C ALA A 258 20.30 -19.99 3.45
N ASP A 259 21.57 -20.43 3.38
CA ASP A 259 22.25 -21.08 4.52
C ASP A 259 22.50 -20.11 5.68
N ARG A 260 22.80 -18.84 5.37
CA ARG A 260 22.93 -17.80 6.40
C ARG A 260 21.59 -17.53 7.10
N LEU A 261 20.50 -17.41 6.34
CA LEU A 261 19.17 -17.19 6.89
C LEU A 261 18.71 -18.39 7.73
N LYS A 262 18.96 -19.62 7.26
CA LYS A 262 18.72 -20.85 8.02
C LYS A 262 19.50 -20.88 9.34
N ALA A 263 20.78 -20.48 9.32
CA ALA A 263 21.60 -20.42 10.55
C ALA A 263 21.00 -19.43 11.56
N LEU A 264 20.54 -18.25 11.13
CA LEU A 264 19.83 -17.27 11.96
C LEU A 264 18.51 -17.84 12.51
N ASN A 265 17.88 -18.77 11.81
CA ASN A 265 16.69 -19.47 12.31
C ASN A 265 17.04 -20.73 13.13
N GLY A 266 18.19 -20.74 13.79
CA GLY A 266 18.62 -21.86 14.64
C GLY A 266 18.87 -23.15 13.88
N GLY A 267 19.25 -23.08 12.61
CA GLY A 267 19.48 -24.21 11.71
C GLY A 267 18.21 -24.83 11.14
N LYS A 268 17.04 -24.26 11.41
CA LYS A 268 15.75 -24.72 10.87
C LYS A 268 15.34 -23.89 9.65
N LEU A 269 14.51 -24.47 8.79
CA LEU A 269 13.80 -23.76 7.75
C LEU A 269 12.62 -22.98 8.32
N PHE A 270 12.01 -22.08 7.54
CA PHE A 270 10.98 -21.14 8.00
C PHE A 270 9.57 -21.74 7.83
N ASP A 271 8.69 -21.39 8.76
CA ASP A 271 7.27 -21.73 8.67
C ASP A 271 6.57 -20.89 7.60
N ASP A 272 6.93 -19.59 7.53
CA ASP A 272 6.35 -18.63 6.61
C ASP A 272 7.43 -17.84 5.87
N VAL A 273 7.25 -17.64 4.56
CA VAL A 273 8.14 -16.83 3.73
C VAL A 273 7.33 -15.89 2.85
N PHE A 274 7.64 -14.58 2.88
CA PHE A 274 7.03 -13.59 1.99
C PHE A 274 8.05 -13.06 1.00
N VAL A 275 7.67 -12.92 -0.25
CA VAL A 275 8.52 -12.38 -1.33
C VAL A 275 7.97 -11.05 -1.81
N PHE A 276 8.72 -9.96 -1.57
CA PHE A 276 8.29 -8.58 -1.90
C PHE A 276 8.84 -8.05 -3.23
N ALA A 277 9.71 -8.78 -3.91
CA ALA A 277 10.26 -8.38 -5.21
C ALA A 277 10.01 -9.46 -6.27
N PRO A 278 9.55 -9.11 -7.49
CA PRO A 278 9.37 -10.06 -8.59
C PRO A 278 10.70 -10.37 -9.25
N VAL A 279 11.61 -10.98 -8.48
CA VAL A 279 12.97 -11.35 -8.88
C VAL A 279 13.14 -12.85 -8.74
N LYS A 280 13.39 -13.54 -9.86
CA LYS A 280 13.44 -15.00 -9.93
C LYS A 280 14.33 -15.64 -8.85
N PRO A 281 15.60 -15.24 -8.63
CA PRO A 281 16.45 -15.80 -7.57
C PRO A 281 15.87 -15.62 -6.15
N VAL A 282 15.11 -14.53 -5.90
CA VAL A 282 14.49 -14.28 -4.58
C VAL A 282 13.33 -15.26 -4.34
N VAL A 283 12.52 -15.53 -5.36
CA VAL A 283 11.43 -16.54 -5.28
C VAL A 283 12.01 -17.93 -5.05
N GLU A 284 13.04 -18.31 -5.81
CA GLU A 284 13.73 -19.60 -5.71
C GLU A 284 14.43 -19.76 -4.36
N MET A 285 14.98 -18.69 -3.78
CA MET A 285 15.50 -18.68 -2.42
C MET A 285 14.38 -18.90 -1.41
N GLY A 286 13.23 -18.25 -1.61
CA GLY A 286 12.05 -18.44 -0.77
C GLY A 286 11.60 -19.91 -0.69
N ASP A 287 11.53 -20.60 -1.83
CA ASP A 287 11.21 -22.03 -1.88
C ASP A 287 12.21 -22.89 -1.09
N ARG A 288 13.52 -22.60 -1.19
CA ARG A 288 14.57 -23.31 -0.44
C ARG A 288 14.56 -23.05 1.06
N LEU A 289 13.93 -21.98 1.50
CA LEU A 289 13.82 -21.60 2.91
C LEU A 289 12.60 -22.19 3.60
N LEU A 290 11.60 -22.73 2.89
CA LEU A 290 10.41 -23.31 3.49
C LEU A 290 10.70 -24.60 4.24
N GLY A 291 10.19 -24.68 5.48
CA GLY A 291 10.14 -25.90 6.26
C GLY A 291 8.97 -26.80 5.88
N SER A 292 8.84 -27.94 6.56
CA SER A 292 7.69 -28.83 6.37
C SER A 292 6.39 -28.11 6.72
N ASP A 293 5.37 -28.26 5.88
CA ASP A 293 4.08 -27.50 5.93
C ASP A 293 4.28 -25.98 5.81
N GLY A 294 5.43 -25.52 5.25
CA GLY A 294 5.76 -24.11 5.12
C GLY A 294 4.94 -23.42 4.01
N CYS A 295 4.61 -22.14 4.22
CA CYS A 295 3.82 -21.36 3.27
C CYS A 295 4.61 -20.17 2.70
N LEU A 296 4.75 -20.13 1.35
CA LEU A 296 5.34 -19.02 0.61
C LEU A 296 4.24 -18.10 0.09
N ASN A 297 4.25 -16.84 0.51
CA ASN A 297 3.43 -15.77 -0.06
C ASN A 297 4.21 -15.00 -1.12
N PHE A 298 3.77 -15.10 -2.36
CA PHE A 298 4.28 -14.26 -3.44
C PHE A 298 3.51 -12.93 -3.44
N PHE A 299 3.94 -12.00 -2.59
CA PHE A 299 3.33 -10.67 -2.43
C PHE A 299 3.64 -9.74 -3.61
N ALA A 300 4.78 -9.92 -4.26
CA ALA A 300 5.22 -9.09 -5.37
C ALA A 300 4.27 -9.18 -6.57
N GLY A 301 3.93 -8.05 -7.17
CA GLY A 301 3.11 -8.00 -8.38
C GLY A 301 3.97 -7.81 -9.63
N PRO A 302 4.32 -8.85 -10.41
CA PRO A 302 5.10 -8.67 -11.62
C PRO A 302 4.32 -7.89 -12.68
N THR A 303 5.06 -7.13 -13.51
CA THR A 303 4.49 -6.45 -14.68
C THR A 303 4.48 -7.38 -15.89
N ASP A 304 5.48 -8.26 -15.97
CA ASP A 304 5.57 -9.29 -17.01
C ASP A 304 4.61 -10.43 -16.70
N THR A 305 3.66 -10.69 -17.59
CA THR A 305 2.69 -11.78 -17.47
C THR A 305 3.32 -13.18 -17.65
N ALA A 306 4.51 -13.25 -18.20
CA ALA A 306 5.30 -14.48 -18.38
C ALA A 306 6.29 -14.72 -17.24
N PHE A 307 6.31 -13.86 -16.19
CA PHE A 307 7.20 -14.05 -15.06
C PHE A 307 7.05 -15.46 -14.45
N SER A 308 8.17 -16.16 -14.31
CA SER A 308 8.21 -17.54 -13.78
C SER A 308 9.49 -17.79 -12.98
N ALA A 309 9.42 -18.72 -12.01
CA ALA A 309 10.54 -19.17 -11.20
C ALA A 309 10.45 -20.70 -10.99
N ALA A 310 11.59 -21.33 -10.70
CA ALA A 310 11.64 -22.75 -10.40
C ALA A 310 11.23 -23.00 -8.93
N LEU A 311 10.39 -24.02 -8.70
CA LEU A 311 10.00 -24.50 -7.39
C LEU A 311 10.35 -25.99 -7.27
N ASN A 312 10.68 -26.45 -6.06
CA ASN A 312 10.97 -27.84 -5.80
C ASN A 312 9.68 -28.64 -5.54
N PHE A 313 9.14 -29.26 -6.58
CA PHE A 313 7.91 -30.07 -6.47
C PHE A 313 8.06 -31.35 -5.63
N TYR A 314 9.28 -31.82 -5.37
CA TYR A 314 9.48 -32.86 -4.37
C TYR A 314 9.06 -32.40 -2.98
N ASN A 315 9.45 -31.19 -2.60
CA ASN A 315 9.06 -30.60 -1.32
C ASN A 315 7.56 -30.27 -1.25
N VAL A 316 6.96 -29.82 -2.36
CA VAL A 316 5.49 -29.66 -2.44
C VAL A 316 4.78 -30.95 -2.11
N HIS A 317 5.29 -32.11 -2.62
CA HIS A 317 4.66 -33.41 -2.41
C HIS A 317 4.96 -34.03 -1.03
N TYR A 318 6.22 -34.00 -0.60
CA TYR A 318 6.66 -34.73 0.59
C TYR A 318 6.73 -33.85 1.87
N GLU A 319 6.95 -32.56 1.71
CA GLU A 319 7.06 -31.60 2.82
C GLU A 319 5.81 -30.70 2.94
N SER A 320 4.81 -30.91 2.10
CA SER A 320 3.57 -30.13 2.08
C SER A 320 3.79 -28.63 1.95
N HIS A 321 4.70 -28.21 1.06
CA HIS A 321 4.91 -26.79 0.81
C HIS A 321 3.66 -26.16 0.18
N HIS A 322 3.28 -24.98 0.66
CA HIS A 322 2.16 -24.20 0.16
C HIS A 322 2.65 -22.97 -0.58
N LEU A 323 1.93 -22.56 -1.63
CA LEU A 323 2.18 -21.34 -2.38
C LEU A 323 0.89 -20.53 -2.44
N VAL A 324 0.95 -19.29 -1.99
CA VAL A 324 -0.17 -18.36 -1.99
C VAL A 324 0.24 -17.02 -2.58
N GLY A 325 -0.71 -16.31 -3.18
CA GLY A 325 -0.55 -14.94 -3.65
C GLY A 325 -1.83 -14.16 -3.44
N THR A 326 -1.68 -12.89 -3.08
CA THR A 326 -2.80 -11.98 -2.87
C THR A 326 -2.66 -10.76 -3.77
N SER A 327 -3.76 -10.31 -4.37
CA SER A 327 -3.82 -9.09 -5.18
C SER A 327 -4.79 -8.11 -4.55
N GLY A 328 -4.33 -7.38 -3.55
CA GLY A 328 -5.14 -6.52 -2.70
C GLY A 328 -5.67 -7.23 -1.45
N GLY A 329 -6.25 -6.46 -0.54
CA GLY A 329 -7.05 -6.96 0.57
C GLY A 329 -8.52 -7.09 0.19
N ASN A 330 -9.34 -7.62 1.09
CA ASN A 330 -10.79 -7.59 1.00
C ASN A 330 -11.36 -6.53 1.98
N THR A 331 -12.69 -6.43 2.05
CA THR A 331 -13.36 -5.46 2.95
C THR A 331 -13.08 -5.73 4.43
N ASP A 332 -12.93 -6.98 4.85
CA ASP A 332 -12.62 -7.31 6.25
C ASP A 332 -11.16 -7.00 6.59
N ASP A 333 -10.23 -7.22 5.66
CA ASP A 333 -8.84 -6.78 5.80
C ASP A 333 -8.74 -5.24 5.91
N LEU A 334 -9.58 -4.49 5.18
CA LEU A 334 -9.64 -3.03 5.30
C LEU A 334 -10.21 -2.59 6.66
N LYS A 335 -11.26 -3.25 7.17
CA LYS A 335 -11.78 -3.00 8.52
C LYS A 335 -10.72 -3.26 9.58
N GLU A 336 -9.98 -4.35 9.45
CA GLU A 336 -8.87 -4.69 10.36
C GLU A 336 -7.76 -3.63 10.30
N SER A 337 -7.35 -3.19 9.10
CA SER A 337 -6.32 -2.16 8.93
C SER A 337 -6.71 -0.84 9.61
N ILE A 338 -7.95 -0.37 9.40
CA ILE A 338 -8.49 0.83 10.06
C ILE A 338 -8.49 0.65 11.59
N ALA A 339 -8.90 -0.52 12.08
CA ALA A 339 -8.95 -0.79 13.51
C ALA A 339 -7.55 -0.83 14.16
N LEU A 340 -6.56 -1.37 13.47
CA LEU A 340 -5.16 -1.40 13.94
C LEU A 340 -4.58 0.02 14.03
N MET A 341 -4.76 0.83 13.00
CA MET A 341 -4.29 2.22 12.98
C MET A 341 -5.01 3.07 14.03
N SER A 342 -6.32 2.91 14.20
CA SER A 342 -7.10 3.65 15.20
C SER A 342 -6.68 3.34 16.65
N LYS A 343 -6.10 2.16 16.88
CA LYS A 343 -5.58 1.74 18.20
C LYS A 343 -4.09 2.05 18.38
N GLY A 344 -3.44 2.65 17.39
CA GLY A 344 -1.99 2.86 17.39
C GLY A 344 -1.17 1.55 17.38
N GLN A 345 -1.75 0.45 16.90
CA GLN A 345 -1.08 -0.84 16.77
C GLN A 345 -0.37 -0.99 15.41
N PHE A 346 -0.59 -0.07 14.50
CA PHE A 346 0.08 0.05 13.21
C PHE A 346 0.25 1.53 12.88
N ASP A 347 1.47 1.96 12.53
CA ASP A 347 1.76 3.32 12.12
C ASP A 347 2.17 3.37 10.63
N PRO A 348 1.28 3.78 9.73
CA PRO A 348 1.59 3.85 8.29
C PRO A 348 2.53 4.99 7.93
N SER A 349 2.90 5.88 8.84
CA SER A 349 3.80 7.01 8.59
C SER A 349 5.16 6.55 8.04
N ALA A 350 5.64 5.38 8.48
CA ALA A 350 6.89 4.78 8.00
C ALA A 350 6.88 4.47 6.49
N LEU A 351 5.69 4.31 5.89
CA LEU A 351 5.52 4.01 4.49
C LEU A 351 5.69 5.24 3.60
N ILE A 352 5.47 6.46 4.14
CA ILE A 352 5.43 7.72 3.39
C ILE A 352 6.84 8.30 3.29
N THR A 353 7.21 8.76 2.09
CA THR A 353 8.46 9.51 1.88
C THR A 353 8.25 10.84 1.17
N HIS A 354 7.16 10.97 0.41
CA HIS A 354 6.89 12.19 -0.34
C HIS A 354 5.46 12.67 -0.12
N VAL A 355 5.27 13.98 -0.26
CA VAL A 355 3.95 14.62 -0.29
C VAL A 355 3.82 15.51 -1.52
N GLY A 356 2.63 15.62 -2.07
CA GLY A 356 2.34 16.44 -3.23
C GLY A 356 0.89 16.88 -3.33
N GLY A 357 0.57 17.71 -4.31
CA GLY A 357 -0.79 18.09 -4.67
C GLY A 357 -1.29 17.35 -5.92
N LEU A 358 -2.55 17.57 -6.29
CA LEU A 358 -3.17 16.92 -7.44
C LEU A 358 -2.42 17.23 -8.77
N ASN A 359 -1.84 18.43 -8.88
CA ASN A 359 -1.03 18.85 -10.03
C ASN A 359 0.21 17.97 -10.26
N ALA A 360 0.74 17.34 -9.23
CA ALA A 360 1.95 16.51 -9.33
C ALA A 360 1.66 15.07 -9.79
N VAL A 361 0.40 14.62 -9.74
CA VAL A 361 0.02 13.22 -9.97
C VAL A 361 0.39 12.69 -11.36
N PRO A 362 0.15 13.40 -12.50
CA PRO A 362 0.41 12.83 -13.82
C PRO A 362 1.87 12.43 -14.00
N GLU A 363 2.80 13.35 -13.73
CA GLU A 363 4.23 13.09 -13.89
C GLU A 363 4.73 12.06 -12.87
N THR A 364 4.29 12.17 -11.61
CA THR A 364 4.66 11.23 -10.56
C THR A 364 4.22 9.80 -10.89
N THR A 365 2.98 9.63 -11.36
CA THR A 365 2.44 8.30 -11.69
C THR A 365 3.17 7.67 -12.87
N ILE A 366 3.47 8.45 -13.94
CA ILE A 366 4.19 7.96 -15.12
C ILE A 366 5.64 7.61 -14.79
N SER A 367 6.28 8.35 -13.90
CA SER A 367 7.70 8.19 -13.55
C SER A 367 7.93 7.44 -12.22
N LEU A 368 6.91 6.81 -11.65
CA LEU A 368 6.94 6.27 -10.30
C LEU A 368 8.05 5.23 -10.07
N ASP A 369 8.36 4.44 -11.08
CA ASP A 369 9.45 3.44 -11.09
C ASP A 369 10.86 4.05 -10.96
N LYS A 370 10.99 5.37 -11.25
CA LYS A 370 12.25 6.13 -11.18
C LYS A 370 12.36 6.98 -9.90
N ILE A 371 11.27 7.16 -9.17
CA ILE A 371 11.24 7.97 -7.94
C ILE A 371 11.50 7.06 -6.74
N PRO A 372 12.66 7.16 -6.09
CA PRO A 372 13.00 6.31 -4.96
C PRO A 372 12.08 6.54 -3.75
N GLY A 373 12.22 5.68 -2.76
CA GLY A 373 11.53 5.82 -1.47
C GLY A 373 10.19 5.08 -1.39
N GLY A 374 9.36 5.51 -0.45
CA GLY A 374 8.08 4.91 -0.09
C GLY A 374 6.89 5.49 -0.85
N LYS A 375 5.74 5.52 -0.18
CA LYS A 375 4.48 6.07 -0.71
C LYS A 375 4.59 7.57 -1.00
N LYS A 376 3.89 8.01 -2.05
CA LYS A 376 3.73 9.39 -2.49
C LYS A 376 2.31 9.81 -2.13
N LEU A 377 2.17 10.53 -1.02
CA LEU A 377 0.89 10.99 -0.52
C LEU A 377 0.45 12.26 -1.25
N ILE A 378 -0.77 12.28 -1.75
CA ILE A 378 -1.35 13.37 -2.53
C ILE A 378 -2.50 14.03 -1.77
N TYR A 379 -2.46 15.36 -1.68
CA TYR A 379 -3.56 16.18 -1.18
C TYR A 379 -4.31 16.81 -2.34
N THR A 380 -5.48 16.28 -2.64
CA THR A 380 -6.19 16.47 -3.91
C THR A 380 -6.70 17.89 -4.15
N HIS A 381 -6.87 18.68 -3.10
CA HIS A 381 -7.28 20.10 -3.18
C HIS A 381 -6.09 21.06 -3.21
N LYS A 382 -4.84 20.55 -3.27
CA LYS A 382 -3.63 21.38 -3.18
C LYS A 382 -2.82 21.39 -4.47
N ASN A 383 -2.20 22.54 -4.72
CA ASN A 383 -1.22 22.73 -5.80
C ASN A 383 0.18 22.73 -5.17
N LEU A 384 0.81 21.57 -5.15
CA LEU A 384 2.09 21.32 -4.48
C LEU A 384 2.92 20.39 -5.37
N PRO A 385 4.18 20.72 -5.69
CA PRO A 385 5.07 19.78 -6.36
C PRO A 385 5.30 18.55 -5.48
N LEU A 386 5.55 17.39 -6.09
CA LEU A 386 5.98 16.23 -5.33
C LEU A 386 7.30 16.54 -4.61
N THR A 387 7.32 16.43 -3.30
CA THR A 387 8.44 16.82 -2.46
C THR A 387 8.78 15.70 -1.48
N ASP A 388 10.07 15.32 -1.43
CA ASP A 388 10.56 14.39 -0.41
C ASP A 388 10.51 15.07 0.97
N ILE A 389 10.00 14.37 1.98
CA ILE A 389 9.97 14.87 3.37
C ILE A 389 11.39 15.19 3.87
N ALA A 390 12.39 14.44 3.42
CA ALA A 390 13.79 14.67 3.76
C ALA A 390 14.33 16.02 3.23
N ASP A 391 13.71 16.59 2.19
CA ASP A 391 14.12 17.86 1.59
C ASP A 391 13.52 19.09 2.28
N PHE A 392 12.59 18.94 3.21
CA PHE A 392 11.91 20.08 3.84
C PHE A 392 12.86 21.05 4.52
N ALA A 393 13.86 20.56 5.24
CA ALA A 393 14.86 21.40 5.90
C ALA A 393 15.64 22.25 4.87
N GLN A 394 16.08 21.63 3.77
CA GLN A 394 16.79 22.33 2.70
C GLN A 394 15.90 23.38 2.00
N LEU A 395 14.64 23.05 1.76
CA LEU A 395 13.66 23.98 1.20
C LEU A 395 13.36 25.14 2.15
N GLY A 396 13.34 24.89 3.46
CA GLY A 396 13.24 25.93 4.49
C GLY A 396 14.37 26.94 4.45
N GLU A 397 15.54 26.59 3.89
CA GLU A 397 16.66 27.49 3.70
C GLU A 397 16.67 28.15 2.31
N LYS A 398 16.34 27.38 1.24
CA LYS A 398 16.59 27.76 -0.16
C LYS A 398 15.36 28.26 -0.92
N ALA A 399 14.14 27.95 -0.47
CA ALA A 399 12.91 28.42 -1.13
C ALA A 399 12.83 29.96 -1.16
N PRO A 400 12.01 30.55 -2.02
CA PRO A 400 11.76 31.99 -2.01
C PRO A 400 11.30 32.51 -0.64
N SER A 401 11.59 33.78 -0.35
CA SER A 401 11.14 34.41 0.91
C SER A 401 9.64 34.72 0.95
N ASP A 402 9.01 34.79 -0.22
CA ASP A 402 7.63 35.19 -0.45
C ASP A 402 6.86 34.09 -1.24
N GLY A 403 5.55 34.26 -1.31
CA GLY A 403 4.66 33.30 -1.97
C GLY A 403 4.19 32.16 -1.02
N PRO A 404 3.26 31.31 -1.48
CA PRO A 404 2.61 30.33 -0.62
C PRO A 404 3.51 29.17 -0.18
N LEU A 405 4.51 28.81 -1.02
CA LEU A 405 5.49 27.75 -0.72
C LEU A 405 6.87 28.38 -0.38
N ASN A 406 6.86 29.39 0.48
CA ASN A 406 8.04 30.13 0.88
C ASN A 406 8.87 29.37 1.94
N ARG A 407 10.02 29.95 2.34
CA ARG A 407 10.90 29.37 3.37
C ARG A 407 10.18 29.07 4.68
N ALA A 408 9.29 29.94 5.13
CA ALA A 408 8.56 29.75 6.38
C ALA A 408 7.65 28.54 6.32
N PHE A 409 6.97 28.30 5.18
CA PHE A 409 6.15 27.12 4.95
C PHE A 409 6.95 25.82 5.11
N TRP A 410 8.06 25.70 4.40
CA TRP A 410 8.90 24.50 4.44
C TRP A 410 9.62 24.32 5.78
N LYS A 411 10.08 25.41 6.39
CA LYS A 411 10.72 25.35 7.70
C LYS A 411 9.78 24.81 8.77
N THR A 412 8.54 25.26 8.77
CA THR A 412 7.53 24.75 9.72
C THR A 412 7.24 23.25 9.49
N LEU A 413 7.12 22.80 8.24
CA LEU A 413 6.95 21.36 7.96
C LEU A 413 8.18 20.55 8.41
N ALA A 414 9.39 21.05 8.17
CA ALA A 414 10.62 20.42 8.64
C ALA A 414 10.65 20.27 10.17
N GLU A 415 10.31 21.34 10.91
CA GLU A 415 10.27 21.34 12.38
C GLU A 415 9.23 20.36 12.92
N ILE A 416 8.06 20.24 12.27
CA ILE A 416 7.01 19.30 12.68
C ILE A 416 7.47 17.86 12.43
N THR A 417 7.97 17.57 11.23
CA THR A 417 8.40 16.20 10.88
C THR A 417 9.62 15.77 11.67
N GLU A 418 10.57 16.66 11.96
CA GLU A 418 11.74 16.37 12.80
C GLU A 418 11.33 15.94 14.23
N LYS A 419 10.35 16.64 14.84
CA LYS A 419 9.77 16.24 16.13
C LYS A 419 9.13 14.85 16.07
N ASN A 420 8.66 14.44 14.90
CA ASN A 420 8.09 13.12 14.64
C ASN A 420 9.10 12.15 13.98
N LYS A 421 10.37 12.23 14.34
CA LYS A 421 11.45 11.34 13.85
C LYS A 421 11.64 11.36 12.32
N GLY A 422 11.37 12.49 11.68
CA GLY A 422 11.44 12.63 10.22
C GLY A 422 10.25 12.01 9.47
N LEU A 423 9.19 11.62 10.16
CA LEU A 423 8.01 10.98 9.56
C LEU A 423 6.85 11.98 9.39
N TRP A 424 6.00 11.70 8.42
CA TRP A 424 4.73 12.40 8.24
C TRP A 424 3.80 12.17 9.44
N CYS A 425 2.97 13.16 9.78
CA CYS A 425 2.05 13.05 10.92
C CYS A 425 0.84 13.96 10.75
N GLY A 426 -0.17 13.79 11.61
CA GLY A 426 -1.41 14.58 11.56
C GLY A 426 -1.22 16.09 11.76
N GLU A 427 -0.19 16.52 12.53
CA GLU A 427 0.15 17.95 12.67
C GLU A 427 0.70 18.51 11.35
N ALA A 428 1.57 17.76 10.66
CA ALA A 428 2.11 18.15 9.35
C ALA A 428 1.00 18.19 8.29
N GLU A 429 0.10 17.21 8.27
CA GLU A 429 -1.07 17.21 7.39
C GLU A 429 -1.96 18.42 7.63
N THR A 430 -2.31 18.70 8.89
CA THR A 430 -3.14 19.85 9.26
C THR A 430 -2.52 21.17 8.82
N TYR A 431 -1.20 21.30 9.03
CA TYR A 431 -0.47 22.49 8.61
C TYR A 431 -0.46 22.64 7.08
N LEU A 432 -0.16 21.54 6.34
CA LEU A 432 -0.15 21.55 4.88
C LEU A 432 -1.54 21.88 4.31
N LEU A 433 -2.59 21.21 4.79
CA LEU A 433 -3.96 21.46 4.32
C LEU A 433 -4.41 22.90 4.54
N LYS A 434 -3.94 23.57 5.60
CA LYS A 434 -4.28 24.96 5.89
C LYS A 434 -3.48 25.96 5.05
N ASN A 435 -2.20 25.70 4.77
CA ASN A 435 -1.26 26.72 4.32
C ASN A 435 -0.75 26.51 2.88
N ALA A 436 -0.83 25.28 2.31
CA ALA A 436 -0.47 25.05 0.91
C ALA A 436 -1.52 25.68 -0.02
N PRO A 437 -1.10 26.19 -1.20
CA PRO A 437 -2.03 26.78 -2.17
C PRO A 437 -3.06 25.76 -2.66
N ASP A 438 -4.27 26.23 -2.91
CA ASP A 438 -5.31 25.41 -3.52
C ASP A 438 -5.07 25.25 -5.03
N ILE A 439 -5.53 24.13 -5.61
CA ILE A 439 -5.41 23.80 -7.02
C ILE A 439 -6.46 24.51 -7.87
#